data_2c8f173fa07e2b0995e360ce8e27d37b
#
_entry.id   2c8f173fa07e2b0995e360ce8e27d37b
#
_cell.length_a   1.000
_cell.length_b   1.000
_cell.length_c   1.000
_cell.angle_alpha   90.00
_cell.angle_beta   90.00
_cell.angle_gamma   90.00
#
_symmetry.space_group_name_H-M   'P 1'
#
loop_
_entity.id
_entity.type
_entity.pdbx_description
1 polymer ?
#
loop_
_entity_poly.entity_id
_entity_poly.type
_entity_poly.pdbx_seq_one_letter_code
_entity_poly.pdbx_strand_id
1 'polypeptide(L)'
;MATHFIVGCGAVARNNEGKFLMVKQMGGYWRGQWIFPGGKLELGETLEYCARREFIEETGCDLTIKKEIGAYVSYDPNTDFEKQVVLVYFLGNGLSGTPKVGEGVTDVAWFHMKDIEDMAKKGQVPGLILKVASDSIQ
;
A
#
# COMPACT_ATOMS: atom_id res chain seq x y z
N MET A 1 -18.29 24.01 3.32
CA MET A 1 -17.20 23.26 2.71
C MET A 1 -17.09 21.91 3.38
N ALA A 2 -17.07 20.85 2.60
CA ALA A 2 -17.00 19.50 3.16
C ALA A 2 -15.54 19.10 3.33
N THR A 3 -15.15 18.70 4.56
CA THR A 3 -13.83 18.14 4.84
C THR A 3 -13.96 16.62 4.90
N HIS A 4 -13.12 15.92 4.14
CA HIS A 4 -13.17 14.49 4.09
C HIS A 4 -11.88 13.86 4.63
N PHE A 5 -12.05 12.95 5.58
CA PHE A 5 -10.99 12.09 6.03
C PHE A 5 -11.24 10.69 5.45
N ILE A 6 -10.22 10.13 4.83
CA ILE A 6 -10.28 8.77 4.31
C ILE A 6 -9.26 7.95 5.10
N VAL A 7 -9.68 6.81 5.60
CA VAL A 7 -8.77 5.86 6.24
C VAL A 7 -8.52 4.71 5.27
N GLY A 8 -7.26 4.44 5.02
CA GLY A 8 -6.84 3.30 4.22
C GLY A 8 -5.89 2.42 4.98
N CYS A 9 -5.83 1.15 4.62
CA CYS A 9 -4.96 0.17 5.24
C CYS A 9 -4.26 -0.65 4.17
N GLY A 10 -3.00 -0.97 4.40
CA GLY A 10 -2.23 -1.77 3.48
C GLY A 10 -1.28 -2.71 4.20
N ALA A 11 -0.72 -3.64 3.44
CA ALA A 11 0.19 -4.64 3.97
C ALA A 11 1.49 -4.68 3.16
N VAL A 12 2.59 -4.84 3.88
CA VAL A 12 3.93 -4.96 3.32
C VAL A 12 4.38 -6.41 3.47
N ALA A 13 4.64 -7.06 2.34
CA ALA A 13 5.17 -8.42 2.29
C ALA A 13 6.53 -8.44 1.62
N ARG A 14 7.46 -9.23 2.17
CA ARG A 14 8.79 -9.41 1.60
C ARG A 14 9.02 -10.89 1.33
N ASN A 15 9.75 -11.19 0.27
CA ASN A 15 10.16 -12.57 -0.04
C ASN A 15 11.51 -12.91 0.59
N ASN A 16 11.99 -14.13 0.34
CA ASN A 16 13.25 -14.62 0.89
C ASN A 16 14.48 -13.86 0.35
N GLU A 17 14.34 -13.15 -0.76
CA GLU A 17 15.39 -12.30 -1.30
C GLU A 17 15.33 -10.87 -0.74
N GLY A 18 14.39 -10.60 0.16
CA GLY A 18 14.20 -9.27 0.74
C GLY A 18 13.49 -8.28 -0.16
N LYS A 19 12.91 -8.74 -1.27
CA LYS A 19 12.13 -7.88 -2.16
C LYS A 19 10.73 -7.64 -1.62
N PHE A 20 10.21 -6.45 -1.89
CA PHE A 20 8.86 -6.03 -1.49
C PHE A 20 7.87 -6.28 -2.61
N LEU A 21 6.68 -6.78 -2.25
CA LEU A 21 5.59 -6.95 -3.21
C LEU A 21 4.85 -5.62 -3.35
N MET A 22 4.77 -5.11 -4.57
CA MET A 22 4.11 -3.85 -4.88
C MET A 22 3.14 -4.01 -6.03
N VAL A 23 2.18 -3.09 -6.09
CA VAL A 23 1.17 -3.03 -7.14
C VAL A 23 1.16 -1.65 -7.77
N LYS A 24 0.81 -1.60 -9.06
CA LYS A 24 0.67 -0.32 -9.77
C LYS A 24 -0.81 0.04 -9.81
N GLN A 25 -1.16 1.22 -9.33
CA GLN A 25 -2.54 1.65 -9.20
C GLN A 25 -3.17 1.97 -10.55
N MET A 26 -4.38 1.45 -10.76
CA MET A 26 -5.16 1.72 -11.97
C MET A 26 -5.80 3.10 -11.93
N GLY A 27 -6.21 3.57 -10.76
CA GLY A 27 -6.91 4.83 -10.60
C GLY A 27 -6.72 5.44 -9.22
N GLY A 28 -7.44 6.53 -8.95
CA GLY A 28 -7.41 7.22 -7.67
C GLY A 28 -6.24 8.18 -7.53
N TYR A 29 -5.95 8.54 -6.29
CA TYR A 29 -4.95 9.56 -5.94
C TYR A 29 -3.55 9.25 -6.48
N TRP A 30 -3.15 7.96 -6.42
CA TRP A 30 -1.84 7.52 -6.86
C TRP A 30 -1.89 6.73 -8.18
N ARG A 31 -2.81 7.09 -9.05
CA ARG A 31 -2.94 6.45 -10.36
C ARG A 31 -1.59 6.40 -11.09
N GLY A 32 -1.26 5.22 -11.60
CA GLY A 32 -0.03 4.99 -12.36
C GLY A 32 1.23 4.86 -11.53
N GLN A 33 1.12 4.94 -10.20
CA GLN A 33 2.27 4.80 -9.31
C GLN A 33 2.27 3.43 -8.63
N TRP A 34 3.48 3.00 -8.26
CA TRP A 34 3.68 1.76 -7.52
C TRP A 34 3.55 2.01 -6.02
N ILE A 35 2.71 1.24 -5.37
CA ILE A 35 2.46 1.34 -3.93
C ILE A 35 2.39 -0.05 -3.32
N PHE A 36 2.30 -0.12 -1.99
CA PHE A 36 1.96 -1.38 -1.33
C PHE A 36 0.47 -1.65 -1.48
N PRO A 37 0.07 -2.93 -1.61
CA PRO A 37 -1.34 -3.29 -1.68
C PRO A 37 -2.11 -2.72 -0.50
N GLY A 38 -3.24 -2.08 -0.78
CA GLY A 38 -4.06 -1.47 0.25
C GLY A 38 -5.23 -0.71 -0.35
N GLY A 39 -6.14 -0.27 0.50
CA GLY A 39 -7.30 0.47 0.08
C GLY A 39 -8.12 0.98 1.25
N LYS A 40 -9.31 1.45 0.95
CA LYS A 40 -10.18 2.11 1.94
C LYS A 40 -10.73 1.15 2.96
N LEU A 41 -10.72 1.59 4.22
CA LEU A 41 -11.42 0.92 5.30
C LEU A 41 -12.93 0.98 5.06
N GLU A 42 -13.60 -0.15 5.15
CA GLU A 42 -15.06 -0.22 5.05
C GLU A 42 -15.69 -0.31 6.44
N LEU A 43 -16.96 0.09 6.53
CA LEU A 43 -17.69 0.04 7.78
C LEU A 43 -17.67 -1.38 8.38
N GLY A 44 -17.36 -1.47 9.65
CA GLY A 44 -17.34 -2.73 10.38
C GLY A 44 -16.05 -3.52 10.28
N GLU A 45 -15.09 -3.07 9.46
CA GLU A 45 -13.80 -3.72 9.37
C GLU A 45 -12.84 -3.26 10.46
N THR A 46 -12.01 -4.16 10.95
CA THR A 46 -10.80 -3.76 11.68
C THR A 46 -9.73 -3.33 10.66
N LEU A 47 -8.71 -2.62 11.13
CA LEU A 47 -7.61 -2.17 10.27
C LEU A 47 -6.87 -3.37 9.67
N GLU A 48 -6.60 -4.40 10.47
CA GLU A 48 -5.91 -5.61 10.01
C GLU A 48 -6.72 -6.37 8.96
N TYR A 49 -8.02 -6.49 9.18
CA TYR A 49 -8.91 -7.15 8.22
C TYR A 49 -8.91 -6.42 6.88
N CYS A 50 -9.01 -5.09 6.91
CA CYS A 50 -8.98 -4.26 5.72
C CYS A 50 -7.66 -4.47 4.95
N ALA A 51 -6.54 -4.42 5.64
CA ALA A 51 -5.23 -4.59 5.00
C ALA A 51 -5.11 -5.96 4.32
N ARG A 52 -5.55 -7.02 4.99
CA ARG A 52 -5.52 -8.37 4.44
C ARG A 52 -6.47 -8.52 3.26
N ARG A 53 -7.70 -8.00 3.38
CA ARG A 53 -8.71 -8.05 2.31
C ARG A 53 -8.20 -7.37 1.05
N GLU A 54 -7.71 -6.15 1.17
CA GLU A 54 -7.17 -5.40 0.02
C GLU A 54 -5.97 -6.11 -0.60
N PHE A 55 -5.11 -6.70 0.21
CA PHE A 55 -3.96 -7.45 -0.27
C PHE A 55 -4.40 -8.64 -1.15
N ILE A 56 -5.38 -9.40 -0.67
CA ILE A 56 -5.93 -10.54 -1.42
C ILE A 56 -6.58 -10.07 -2.72
N GLU A 57 -7.37 -9.02 -2.67
CA GLU A 57 -8.07 -8.49 -3.85
C GLU A 57 -7.08 -8.04 -4.93
N GLU A 58 -5.98 -7.41 -4.54
CA GLU A 58 -5.04 -6.80 -5.48
C GLU A 58 -3.95 -7.74 -5.98
N THR A 59 -3.58 -8.74 -5.21
CA THR A 59 -2.47 -9.64 -5.55
C THR A 59 -2.88 -11.09 -5.78
N GLY A 60 -4.08 -11.47 -5.36
CA GLY A 60 -4.52 -12.87 -5.40
C GLY A 60 -3.86 -13.77 -4.37
N CYS A 61 -3.04 -13.21 -3.48
CA CYS A 61 -2.34 -13.96 -2.45
C CYS A 61 -2.86 -13.61 -1.06
N ASP A 62 -2.79 -14.57 -0.15
CA ASP A 62 -3.07 -14.33 1.26
C ASP A 62 -1.77 -14.16 2.02
N LEU A 63 -1.83 -13.58 3.20
CA LEU A 63 -0.69 -13.44 4.11
C LEU A 63 -1.20 -13.35 5.54
N THR A 64 -0.29 -13.53 6.49
CA THR A 64 -0.57 -13.34 7.91
C THR A 64 -0.10 -11.96 8.33
N ILE A 65 -0.99 -11.17 8.92
CA ILE A 65 -0.63 -9.86 9.47
C ILE A 65 0.14 -10.09 10.78
N LYS A 66 1.33 -9.50 10.89
CA LYS A 66 2.21 -9.68 12.03
C LYS A 66 2.20 -8.53 13.01
N LYS A 67 2.34 -7.31 12.52
CA LYS A 67 2.38 -6.12 13.37
C LYS A 67 2.12 -4.86 12.56
N GLU A 68 1.70 -3.81 13.24
CA GLU A 68 1.57 -2.48 12.65
C GLU A 68 2.96 -1.89 12.41
N ILE A 69 3.17 -1.34 11.21
CA ILE A 69 4.39 -0.59 10.89
C ILE A 69 4.22 0.85 11.37
N GLY A 70 3.10 1.48 11.03
CA GLY A 70 2.83 2.84 11.40
C GLY A 70 1.60 3.41 10.72
N ALA A 71 1.25 4.61 11.16
CA ALA A 71 0.19 5.40 10.55
C ALA A 71 0.82 6.65 9.90
N TYR A 72 0.30 6.99 8.72
CA TYR A 72 0.86 8.05 7.88
C TYR A 72 -0.26 8.93 7.38
N VAL A 73 0.03 10.21 7.19
CA VAL A 73 -0.95 11.17 6.69
C VAL A 73 -0.50 11.71 5.35
N SER A 74 -1.40 11.70 4.38
CA SER A 74 -1.22 12.33 3.10
C SER A 74 -2.30 13.39 2.91
N TYR A 75 -1.89 14.59 2.51
CA TYR A 75 -2.79 15.71 2.31
C TYR A 75 -2.44 16.42 1.01
N ASP A 76 -3.45 16.65 0.17
CA ASP A 76 -3.27 17.40 -1.07
C ASP A 76 -4.25 18.58 -1.09
N PRO A 77 -3.74 19.81 -0.87
CA PRO A 77 -4.58 21.00 -0.87
C PRO A 77 -5.10 21.40 -2.26
N ASN A 78 -4.58 20.78 -3.32
CA ASN A 78 -4.94 21.13 -4.69
C ASN A 78 -6.09 20.28 -5.25
N THR A 79 -6.69 19.40 -4.44
CA THR A 79 -7.88 18.65 -4.85
C THR A 79 -9.13 19.51 -4.64
N ASP A 80 -10.15 19.29 -5.48
CA ASP A 80 -11.44 19.98 -5.37
C ASP A 80 -12.14 19.70 -4.03
N PHE A 81 -11.73 18.65 -3.36
CA PHE A 81 -12.20 18.29 -2.03
C PHE A 81 -11.05 18.39 -1.05
N GLU A 82 -11.25 19.08 0.05
CA GLU A 82 -10.29 19.04 1.14
C GLU A 82 -10.27 17.61 1.69
N LYS A 83 -9.34 16.82 1.18
CA LYS A 83 -9.22 15.41 1.48
C LYS A 83 -7.91 15.14 2.18
N GLN A 84 -8.01 14.55 3.36
CA GLN A 84 -6.85 14.08 4.10
C GLN A 84 -6.95 12.57 4.24
N VAL A 85 -5.89 11.87 3.89
CA VAL A 85 -5.86 10.41 3.92
C VAL A 85 -4.98 9.97 5.08
N VAL A 86 -5.52 9.12 5.94
CA VAL A 86 -4.78 8.45 6.99
C VAL A 86 -4.56 7.01 6.55
N LEU A 87 -3.29 6.62 6.45
CA LEU A 87 -2.91 5.29 5.97
C LEU A 87 -2.22 4.51 7.08
N VAL A 88 -2.73 3.31 7.36
CA VAL A 88 -2.15 2.43 8.36
C VAL A 88 -1.59 1.21 7.63
N TYR A 89 -0.29 0.96 7.79
CA TYR A 89 0.39 -0.16 7.14
C TYR A 89 0.82 -1.20 8.15
N PHE A 90 0.69 -2.45 7.73
CA PHE A 90 1.03 -3.63 8.54
C PHE A 90 2.11 -4.43 7.84
N LEU A 91 2.99 -5.02 8.64
CA LEU A 91 3.95 -6.02 8.15
C LEU A 91 3.25 -7.37 8.16
N GLY A 92 3.31 -8.06 7.02
CA GLY A 92 2.78 -9.41 6.88
C GLY A 92 3.88 -10.40 6.51
N ASN A 93 3.59 -11.68 6.70
CA ASN A 93 4.44 -12.77 6.24
C ASN A 93 3.59 -13.98 5.87
N GLY A 94 4.25 -15.08 5.49
CA GLY A 94 3.55 -16.32 5.15
C GLY A 94 2.73 -16.17 3.88
N LEU A 95 3.26 -15.47 2.88
CA LEU A 95 2.58 -15.29 1.60
C LEU A 95 2.24 -16.64 0.99
N SER A 96 0.96 -16.83 0.61
CA SER A 96 0.50 -18.04 -0.06
C SER A 96 0.15 -17.74 -1.52
N GLY A 97 0.57 -18.64 -2.41
CA GLY A 97 0.28 -18.52 -3.83
C GLY A 97 1.28 -17.66 -4.59
N THR A 98 1.03 -17.48 -5.87
CA THR A 98 1.85 -16.64 -6.76
C THR A 98 1.10 -15.35 -7.03
N PRO A 99 1.72 -14.19 -6.78
CA PRO A 99 1.07 -12.90 -7.03
C PRO A 99 0.65 -12.75 -8.50
N LYS A 100 -0.52 -12.16 -8.69
CA LYS A 100 -1.06 -11.85 -10.01
C LYS A 100 -1.86 -10.55 -9.93
N VAL A 101 -2.06 -9.92 -11.07
CA VAL A 101 -2.86 -8.69 -11.16
C VAL A 101 -4.29 -8.98 -10.72
N GLY A 102 -4.76 -8.25 -9.73
CA GLY A 102 -6.12 -8.34 -9.20
C GLY A 102 -6.91 -7.06 -9.41
N GLU A 103 -7.88 -6.82 -8.53
CA GLU A 103 -8.78 -5.67 -8.65
C GLU A 103 -8.05 -4.34 -8.43
N GLY A 104 -8.35 -3.36 -9.26
CA GLY A 104 -7.90 -1.98 -9.07
C GLY A 104 -6.44 -1.70 -9.36
N VAL A 105 -5.71 -2.68 -9.88
CA VAL A 105 -4.29 -2.54 -10.19
C VAL A 105 -4.02 -2.97 -11.64
N THR A 106 -2.95 -2.43 -12.23
CA THR A 106 -2.56 -2.77 -13.59
C THR A 106 -1.35 -3.68 -13.63
N ASP A 107 -0.62 -3.77 -12.54
CA ASP A 107 0.63 -4.53 -12.48
C ASP A 107 0.93 -4.97 -11.05
N VAL A 108 1.71 -6.03 -10.92
CA VAL A 108 2.20 -6.54 -9.64
C VAL A 108 3.65 -7.02 -9.84
N ALA A 109 4.53 -6.65 -8.93
CA ALA A 109 5.94 -7.02 -9.06
C ALA A 109 6.68 -6.95 -7.72
N TRP A 110 7.83 -7.60 -7.67
CA TRP A 110 8.75 -7.58 -6.54
C TRP A 110 9.88 -6.59 -6.81
N PHE A 111 10.20 -5.77 -5.80
CA PHE A 111 11.26 -4.77 -5.91
C PHE A 111 12.17 -4.79 -4.70
N HIS A 112 13.47 -4.60 -4.94
CA HIS A 112 14.43 -4.34 -3.87
C HIS A 112 14.26 -2.92 -3.34
N MET A 113 14.71 -2.67 -2.11
CA MET A 113 14.70 -1.32 -1.53
C MET A 113 15.34 -0.30 -2.46
N LYS A 114 16.48 -0.66 -3.07
CA LYS A 114 17.18 0.26 -3.98
C LYS A 114 16.32 0.63 -5.19
N ASP A 115 15.56 -0.31 -5.72
CA ASP A 115 14.65 -0.03 -6.84
C ASP A 115 13.57 0.96 -6.41
N ILE A 116 13.03 0.77 -5.21
CA ILE A 116 11.99 1.66 -4.66
C ILE A 116 12.56 3.08 -4.48
N GLU A 117 13.79 3.20 -3.97
CA GLU A 117 14.46 4.49 -3.83
C GLU A 117 14.63 5.19 -5.18
N ASP A 118 15.10 4.45 -6.20
CA ASP A 118 15.29 5.00 -7.54
C ASP A 118 13.95 5.39 -8.18
N MET A 119 12.93 4.56 -8.01
CA MET A 119 11.59 4.82 -8.52
C MET A 119 10.95 6.05 -7.84
N ALA A 120 11.20 6.23 -6.56
CA ALA A 120 10.72 7.41 -5.83
C ALA A 120 11.33 8.69 -6.39
N LYS A 121 12.62 8.68 -6.74
CA LYS A 121 13.30 9.82 -7.37
C LYS A 121 12.70 10.16 -8.73
N LYS A 122 12.17 9.18 -9.44
CA LYS A 122 11.55 9.35 -10.77
C LYS A 122 10.06 9.65 -10.69
N GLY A 123 9.49 9.78 -9.49
CA GLY A 123 8.06 10.02 -9.32
C GLY A 123 7.18 8.79 -9.59
N GLN A 124 7.75 7.61 -9.62
CA GLN A 124 7.02 6.34 -9.86
C GLN A 124 6.54 5.68 -8.58
N VAL A 125 7.07 6.11 -7.44
CA VAL A 125 6.69 5.66 -6.11
C VAL A 125 6.49 6.89 -5.25
N PRO A 126 5.34 7.04 -4.56
CA PRO A 126 5.15 8.17 -3.64
C PRO A 126 6.18 8.16 -2.52
N GLY A 127 6.63 9.35 -2.10
CA GLY A 127 7.58 9.47 -0.99
C GLY A 127 7.10 8.82 0.30
N LEU A 128 5.81 8.89 0.57
CA LEU A 128 5.20 8.22 1.73
C LEU A 128 5.40 6.71 1.68
N ILE A 129 5.29 6.11 0.50
CA ILE A 129 5.48 4.66 0.32
C ILE A 129 6.93 4.26 0.57
N LEU A 130 7.88 5.08 0.10
CA LEU A 130 9.30 4.86 0.40
C LEU A 130 9.55 4.89 1.92
N LYS A 131 8.91 5.84 2.62
CA LYS A 131 9.03 5.92 4.07
C LYS A 131 8.46 4.67 4.75
N VAL A 132 7.31 4.17 4.29
CA VAL A 132 6.73 2.93 4.82
C VAL A 132 7.71 1.76 4.62
N ALA A 133 8.28 1.64 3.43
CA ALA A 133 9.26 0.58 3.15
C ALA A 133 10.45 0.66 4.10
N SER A 134 10.98 1.85 4.32
CA SER A 134 12.09 2.07 5.24
C SER A 134 11.71 1.72 6.68
N ASP A 135 10.54 2.15 7.14
CA ASP A 135 10.07 1.88 8.49
C ASP A 135 9.80 0.39 8.72
N SER A 136 9.43 -0.36 7.68
CA SER A 136 9.08 -1.79 7.76
C SER A 136 10.28 -2.67 8.11
N ILE A 137 11.49 -2.21 7.86
CA ILE A 137 12.71 -2.98 8.11
C ILE A 137 13.41 -2.61 9.42
N GLN A 138 12.79 -1.80 10.22
CA GLN A 138 13.34 -1.37 11.52
C GLN A 138 12.81 -2.16 12.71
#